data_7af70eb07c06d0e0fc5d5f9d1c512da6
#
_entry.id   7af70eb07c06d0e0fc5d5f9d1c512da6
#
_cell.length_a   1.000
_cell.length_b   1.000
_cell.length_c   1.000
_cell.angle_alpha   90.00
_cell.angle_beta   90.00
_cell.angle_gamma   90.00
#
_symmetry.space_group_name_H-M   'P 1'
#
loop_
_entity.id
_entity.type
_entity.pdbx_description
1 polymer ?
#
loop_
_entity_poly.entity_id
_entity_poly.type
_entity_poly.pdbx_seq_one_letter_code
_entity_poly.pdbx_strand_id
1 'polypeptide(L)'
;MKKILFMSFFMTLNLCVFAQNTFNAVVRNSENKNPLIGVTASIKGTSLAATSNENGQIIIVNVPDGVQEIHFSYVGFYERIDTLEFPLKDTSVIEILLKENSEELDEVVISSTRSTRSIQNIPTRIEFIGSEELGEKGNMKPGDIRMLLAESTGIHVQTTSPTSANASIRIQGLDGRYTQILKDGFPIYSGASSGLGLLQIPPLDLKQVEVIKGSTSTLYGGGAIAGLVNLISKTPTEERDLRFHLNGTSGGGLDINGFYGQKFKKIGTTIFASHNRNGAYDPAKIGFSAIPKFERFVLNPKLFVYFNDKTKMNFGVNTTFENRLGGDMLYIKGKGDNTHQYFEENKT
;
A
#
# COMPACT_ATOMS: atom_id res chain seq x y z
N MET A 1 73.42 -34.23 -20.12
CA MET A 1 71.96 -34.51 -20.19
C MET A 1 71.20 -34.11 -18.89
N LYS A 2 71.73 -34.34 -17.65
CA LYS A 2 71.04 -33.96 -16.41
C LYS A 2 70.83 -32.44 -16.21
N LYS A 3 71.76 -31.57 -16.67
CA LYS A 3 71.69 -30.12 -16.56
C LYS A 3 70.66 -29.50 -17.51
N ILE A 4 70.42 -30.09 -18.68
CA ILE A 4 69.43 -29.63 -19.63
C ILE A 4 67.97 -29.97 -19.16
N LEU A 5 67.78 -31.12 -18.51
CA LEU A 5 66.48 -31.54 -17.95
C LEU A 5 66.08 -30.67 -16.77
N PHE A 6 67.02 -30.19 -15.96
CA PHE A 6 66.77 -29.31 -14.82
C PHE A 6 66.40 -27.88 -15.28
N MET A 7 67.02 -27.42 -16.36
CA MET A 7 66.71 -26.12 -16.95
C MET A 7 65.34 -26.12 -17.66
N SER A 8 64.97 -27.25 -18.28
CA SER A 8 63.62 -27.41 -18.87
C SER A 8 62.49 -27.48 -17.83
N PHE A 9 62.76 -28.11 -16.65
CA PHE A 9 61.77 -28.17 -15.54
C PHE A 9 61.57 -26.81 -14.87
N PHE A 10 62.60 -25.94 -14.81
CA PHE A 10 62.49 -24.59 -14.25
C PHE A 10 61.80 -23.62 -15.21
N MET A 11 61.78 -23.89 -16.52
CA MET A 11 61.14 -23.06 -17.53
C MET A 11 59.63 -23.30 -17.64
N THR A 12 59.15 -24.46 -17.18
CA THR A 12 57.70 -24.78 -17.17
C THR A 12 56.96 -24.30 -15.90
N LEU A 13 57.65 -23.77 -14.89
CA LEU A 13 57.07 -23.36 -13.61
C LEU A 13 56.58 -21.89 -13.61
N ASN A 14 56.72 -21.17 -14.73
CA ASN A 14 56.47 -19.73 -14.77
C ASN A 14 55.23 -19.30 -15.54
N LEU A 15 54.24 -20.18 -15.76
CA LEU A 15 53.09 -19.84 -16.64
C LEU A 15 51.70 -19.83 -15.98
N CYS A 16 51.63 -19.64 -14.66
CA CYS A 16 50.38 -19.37 -13.98
C CYS A 16 50.36 -17.99 -13.35
N VAL A 17 50.61 -16.95 -14.13
CA VAL A 17 50.17 -15.59 -13.73
C VAL A 17 48.70 -15.46 -14.12
N PHE A 18 47.82 -15.81 -13.22
CA PHE A 18 46.43 -15.43 -13.34
C PHE A 18 46.37 -13.91 -13.23
N ALA A 19 46.09 -13.23 -14.31
CA ALA A 19 45.74 -11.83 -14.28
C ALA A 19 44.47 -11.71 -13.41
N GLN A 20 44.60 -11.16 -12.23
CA GLN A 20 43.49 -10.97 -11.29
C GLN A 20 42.74 -9.73 -11.73
N ASN A 21 41.49 -9.91 -12.15
CA ASN A 21 40.61 -8.77 -12.49
C ASN A 21 40.30 -7.96 -11.23
N THR A 22 40.31 -6.67 -11.38
CA THR A 22 39.94 -5.73 -10.32
C THR A 22 38.83 -4.86 -10.81
N PHE A 23 37.75 -4.78 -10.04
CA PHE A 23 36.67 -3.84 -10.24
C PHE A 23 36.94 -2.59 -9.41
N ASN A 24 36.90 -1.39 -10.03
CA ASN A 24 37.09 -0.11 -9.37
C ASN A 24 35.96 0.84 -9.75
N ALA A 25 35.23 1.33 -8.77
CA ALA A 25 34.09 2.23 -8.96
C ALA A 25 34.05 3.35 -7.92
N VAL A 26 33.38 4.45 -8.26
CA VAL A 26 33.02 5.50 -7.32
C VAL A 26 31.49 5.61 -7.29
N VAL A 27 30.92 5.42 -6.10
CA VAL A 27 29.48 5.48 -5.90
C VAL A 27 29.08 6.87 -5.39
N ARG A 28 28.10 7.44 -6.05
CA ARG A 28 27.57 8.78 -5.74
C ARG A 28 26.04 8.77 -5.67
N ASN A 29 25.50 9.72 -4.93
CA ASN A 29 24.08 10.02 -4.95
C ASN A 29 23.69 10.58 -6.35
N SER A 30 22.61 10.07 -6.93
CA SER A 30 22.17 10.48 -8.29
C SER A 30 21.73 11.95 -8.38
N GLU A 31 21.23 12.53 -7.28
CA GLU A 31 20.66 13.88 -7.25
C GLU A 31 21.73 14.95 -6.97
N ASN A 32 22.43 14.83 -5.85
CA ASN A 32 23.38 15.83 -5.38
C ASN A 32 24.84 15.53 -5.75
N LYS A 33 25.13 14.36 -6.38
CA LYS A 33 26.45 13.90 -6.80
C LYS A 33 27.47 13.72 -5.66
N ASN A 34 27.05 13.78 -4.42
CA ASN A 34 27.93 13.55 -3.28
C ASN A 34 28.39 12.09 -3.22
N PRO A 35 29.63 11.80 -2.81
CA PRO A 35 30.10 10.44 -2.61
C PRO A 35 29.32 9.77 -1.47
N LEU A 36 28.97 8.50 -1.66
CA LEU A 36 28.27 7.69 -0.67
C LEU A 36 29.26 6.76 0.06
N ILE A 37 29.34 6.89 1.38
CA ILE A 37 30.21 6.12 2.26
C ILE A 37 29.44 4.91 2.78
N GLY A 38 30.10 3.72 2.78
CA GLY A 38 29.49 2.50 3.34
C GLY A 38 28.52 1.76 2.39
N VAL A 39 28.48 2.11 1.10
CA VAL A 39 27.77 1.32 0.10
C VAL A 39 28.40 -0.04 -0.04
N THR A 40 27.64 -1.10 0.02
CA THR A 40 28.11 -2.47 -0.20
C THR A 40 27.97 -2.83 -1.67
N ALA A 41 29.06 -3.23 -2.31
CA ALA A 41 29.06 -3.87 -3.62
C ALA A 41 29.40 -5.35 -3.47
N SER A 42 28.59 -6.25 -4.03
CA SER A 42 28.80 -7.69 -4.00
C SER A 42 28.65 -8.31 -5.38
N ILE A 43 29.42 -9.36 -5.68
CA ILE A 43 29.32 -10.10 -6.94
C ILE A 43 28.43 -11.32 -6.72
N LYS A 44 27.34 -11.39 -7.47
CA LYS A 44 26.34 -12.47 -7.38
C LYS A 44 26.97 -13.86 -7.57
N GLY A 45 26.63 -14.78 -6.70
CA GLY A 45 27.12 -16.16 -6.76
C GLY A 45 28.54 -16.36 -6.21
N THR A 46 29.17 -15.32 -5.64
CA THR A 46 30.49 -15.38 -5.01
C THR A 46 30.43 -14.83 -3.58
N SER A 47 31.53 -14.97 -2.82
CA SER A 47 31.70 -14.31 -1.53
C SER A 47 32.43 -12.96 -1.64
N LEU A 48 32.67 -12.45 -2.85
CA LEU A 48 33.39 -11.21 -3.09
C LEU A 48 32.48 -10.02 -2.85
N ALA A 49 32.84 -9.18 -1.89
CA ALA A 49 32.15 -7.94 -1.57
C ALA A 49 33.16 -6.90 -1.05
N ALA A 50 32.84 -5.62 -1.25
CA ALA A 50 33.59 -4.50 -0.68
C ALA A 50 32.62 -3.36 -0.34
N THR A 51 33.05 -2.47 0.56
CA THR A 51 32.32 -1.27 0.96
C THR A 51 33.03 0.00 0.50
N SER A 52 32.24 1.03 0.16
CA SER A 52 32.78 2.32 -0.26
C SER A 52 33.44 3.06 0.91
N ASN A 53 34.57 3.72 0.61
CA ASN A 53 35.29 4.58 1.55
C ASN A 53 34.69 6.00 1.60
N GLU A 54 35.33 6.93 2.32
CA GLU A 54 34.92 8.33 2.49
C GLU A 54 34.77 9.11 1.17
N ASN A 55 35.46 8.68 0.11
CA ASN A 55 35.36 9.27 -1.23
C ASN A 55 34.34 8.54 -2.13
N GLY A 56 33.58 7.59 -1.58
CA GLY A 56 32.66 6.75 -2.34
C GLY A 56 33.35 5.65 -3.17
N GLN A 57 34.65 5.44 -3.02
CA GLN A 57 35.41 4.49 -3.83
C GLN A 57 35.25 3.05 -3.32
N ILE A 58 34.98 2.13 -4.25
CA ILE A 58 34.88 0.69 -4.03
C ILE A 58 35.93 -0.02 -4.91
N ILE A 59 36.67 -0.98 -4.33
CA ILE A 59 37.60 -1.83 -5.03
C ILE A 59 37.29 -3.27 -4.67
N ILE A 60 36.98 -4.11 -5.67
CA ILE A 60 36.83 -5.57 -5.52
C ILE A 60 37.95 -6.22 -6.31
N VAL A 61 38.79 -7.00 -5.65
CA VAL A 61 39.90 -7.74 -6.27
C VAL A 61 39.49 -9.19 -6.53
N ASN A 62 40.23 -9.86 -7.43
CA ASN A 62 40.00 -11.27 -7.78
C ASN A 62 38.61 -11.55 -8.41
N VAL A 63 38.10 -10.61 -9.19
CA VAL A 63 36.82 -10.80 -9.90
C VAL A 63 36.99 -11.92 -10.93
N PRO A 64 36.10 -12.91 -10.98
CA PRO A 64 36.14 -13.98 -11.97
C PRO A 64 36.00 -13.46 -13.41
N ASP A 65 36.57 -14.17 -14.38
CA ASP A 65 36.39 -13.88 -15.80
C ASP A 65 34.93 -14.12 -16.24
N GLY A 66 34.55 -13.46 -17.32
CA GLY A 66 33.20 -13.55 -17.90
C GLY A 66 32.22 -12.53 -17.38
N VAL A 67 30.93 -12.76 -17.61
CA VAL A 67 29.85 -11.84 -17.24
C VAL A 67 29.54 -11.95 -15.76
N GLN A 68 29.67 -10.85 -15.04
CA GLN A 68 29.39 -10.76 -13.62
C GLN A 68 28.27 -9.75 -13.33
N GLU A 69 27.35 -10.09 -12.44
CA GLU A 69 26.35 -9.18 -11.89
C GLU A 69 26.88 -8.61 -10.57
N ILE A 70 27.00 -7.28 -10.51
CA ILE A 70 27.45 -6.56 -9.32
C ILE A 70 26.25 -5.84 -8.72
N HIS A 71 25.92 -6.19 -7.47
CA HIS A 71 24.83 -5.64 -6.70
C HIS A 71 25.34 -4.54 -5.78
N PHE A 72 24.76 -3.34 -5.87
CA PHE A 72 25.06 -2.21 -4.99
C PHE A 72 23.88 -1.99 -4.06
N SER A 73 24.11 -2.10 -2.75
CA SER A 73 23.11 -1.87 -1.72
C SER A 73 23.56 -0.82 -0.71
N TYR A 74 22.65 0.06 -0.32
CA TYR A 74 22.90 1.07 0.71
C TYR A 74 21.58 1.43 1.39
N VAL A 75 21.59 1.62 2.72
CA VAL A 75 20.40 1.97 3.48
C VAL A 75 19.84 3.31 3.02
N GLY A 76 18.56 3.37 2.67
CA GLY A 76 17.91 4.56 2.15
C GLY A 76 18.09 4.79 0.65
N PHE A 77 18.59 3.80 -0.11
CA PHE A 77 18.77 3.87 -1.56
C PHE A 77 18.19 2.63 -2.25
N TYR A 78 17.71 2.78 -3.48
CA TYR A 78 17.32 1.63 -4.30
C TYR A 78 18.53 0.79 -4.64
N GLU A 79 18.37 -0.54 -4.55
CA GLU A 79 19.39 -1.46 -5.03
C GLU A 79 19.63 -1.23 -6.54
N ARG A 80 20.91 -1.23 -6.93
CA ARG A 80 21.32 -1.15 -8.34
C ARG A 80 22.11 -2.39 -8.70
N ILE A 81 21.83 -2.94 -9.87
CA ILE A 81 22.50 -4.10 -10.41
C ILE A 81 23.12 -3.70 -11.76
N ASP A 82 24.43 -3.83 -11.86
CA ASP A 82 25.16 -3.63 -13.10
C ASP A 82 25.78 -4.95 -13.56
N THR A 83 25.67 -5.24 -14.86
CA THR A 83 26.22 -6.42 -15.48
C THR A 83 27.47 -6.04 -16.29
N LEU A 84 28.63 -6.59 -15.94
CA LEU A 84 29.93 -6.27 -16.55
C LEU A 84 30.64 -7.54 -16.98
N GLU A 85 31.35 -7.49 -18.13
CA GLU A 85 32.17 -8.58 -18.65
C GLU A 85 33.64 -8.35 -18.28
N PHE A 86 34.25 -9.31 -17.57
CA PHE A 86 35.64 -9.27 -17.16
C PHE A 86 36.50 -10.21 -18.01
N PRO A 87 37.77 -9.81 -18.35
CA PRO A 87 38.43 -8.55 -17.96
C PRO A 87 37.82 -7.31 -18.60
N LEU A 88 37.73 -6.23 -17.83
CA LEU A 88 37.23 -4.95 -18.33
C LEU A 88 38.15 -4.43 -19.47
N LYS A 89 37.54 -3.99 -20.56
CA LYS A 89 38.28 -3.39 -21.70
C LYS A 89 38.88 -2.03 -21.35
N ASP A 90 38.23 -1.32 -20.46
CA ASP A 90 38.68 -0.03 -19.93
C ASP A 90 38.85 -0.14 -18.40
N THR A 91 40.03 0.20 -17.90
CA THR A 91 40.36 0.20 -16.48
C THR A 91 40.05 1.52 -15.78
N SER A 92 39.30 2.43 -16.44
CA SER A 92 38.86 3.67 -15.82
C SER A 92 37.90 3.40 -14.66
N VAL A 93 37.89 4.32 -13.69
CA VAL A 93 36.98 4.25 -12.55
C VAL A 93 35.53 4.40 -13.02
N ILE A 94 34.69 3.42 -12.74
CA ILE A 94 33.28 3.42 -13.14
C ILE A 94 32.48 4.28 -12.16
N GLU A 95 31.73 5.24 -12.65
CA GLU A 95 30.82 6.02 -11.80
C GLU A 95 29.48 5.31 -11.65
N ILE A 96 29.11 5.01 -10.42
CA ILE A 96 27.85 4.37 -10.04
C ILE A 96 26.98 5.40 -9.34
N LEU A 97 25.80 5.68 -9.92
CA LEU A 97 24.81 6.59 -9.33
C LEU A 97 23.72 5.77 -8.64
N LEU A 98 23.58 5.92 -7.33
CA LEU A 98 22.45 5.36 -6.59
C LEU A 98 21.39 6.43 -6.40
N LYS A 99 20.16 6.04 -6.64
CA LYS A 99 18.97 6.87 -6.39
C LYS A 99 18.53 6.65 -4.95
N GLU A 100 18.34 7.74 -4.21
CA GLU A 100 17.75 7.65 -2.89
C GLU A 100 16.40 6.91 -3.01
N ASN A 101 16.27 5.87 -2.20
CA ASN A 101 14.96 5.34 -1.88
C ASN A 101 14.34 6.35 -0.90
N SER A 102 13.93 7.49 -1.43
CA SER A 102 12.93 8.30 -0.79
C SER A 102 11.58 7.58 -0.95
N GLU A 103 11.42 6.40 -0.36
CA GLU A 103 10.27 6.30 0.49
C GLU A 103 10.51 7.39 1.56
N GLU A 104 10.17 8.62 1.22
CA GLU A 104 9.75 9.58 2.19
C GLU A 104 8.83 8.75 3.08
N LEU A 105 9.23 8.51 4.31
CA LEU A 105 8.26 8.40 5.39
C LEU A 105 7.49 9.71 5.21
N ASP A 106 6.44 9.63 4.37
CA ASP A 106 5.59 10.77 4.03
C ASP A 106 5.35 11.44 5.36
N GLU A 107 5.90 12.63 5.58
CA GLU A 107 5.65 13.37 6.81
C GLU A 107 4.15 13.27 7.00
N VAL A 108 3.72 12.53 8.04
CA VAL A 108 2.32 12.18 8.21
C VAL A 108 1.57 13.47 8.48
N VAL A 109 1.15 14.11 7.39
CA VAL A 109 0.36 15.33 7.43
C VAL A 109 -1.07 14.95 7.73
N ILE A 110 -1.54 15.34 8.91
CA ILE A 110 -2.91 15.12 9.33
C ILE A 110 -3.79 16.22 8.76
N SER A 111 -4.72 15.83 7.89
CA SER A 111 -5.65 16.75 7.24
C SER A 111 -6.96 16.92 8.00
N SER A 112 -7.30 15.98 8.88
CA SER A 112 -8.55 15.99 9.66
C SER A 112 -8.66 17.14 10.66
N THR A 113 -7.53 17.76 11.03
CA THR A 113 -7.54 18.97 11.90
C THR A 113 -7.70 20.26 11.09
N ARG A 114 -7.85 20.19 9.77
CA ARG A 114 -7.82 21.33 8.82
C ARG A 114 -6.58 22.22 8.98
N SER A 115 -5.48 21.63 9.44
CA SER A 115 -4.16 22.26 9.54
C SER A 115 -3.14 21.33 8.89
N THR A 116 -2.06 21.89 8.35
CA THR A 116 -0.91 21.16 7.83
C THR A 116 0.10 20.81 8.92
N ARG A 117 -0.37 20.44 10.12
CA ARG A 117 0.49 20.09 11.23
C ARG A 117 0.88 18.62 11.15
N SER A 118 2.15 18.34 11.43
CA SER A 118 2.60 16.96 11.60
C SER A 118 1.99 16.36 12.88
N ILE A 119 1.87 15.03 12.91
CA ILE A 119 1.28 14.29 14.02
C ILE A 119 1.94 14.61 15.37
N GLN A 120 3.23 14.92 15.37
CA GLN A 120 4.01 15.25 16.55
C GLN A 120 3.59 16.56 17.23
N ASN A 121 2.93 17.46 16.51
CA ASN A 121 2.56 18.79 16.97
C ASN A 121 1.06 18.92 17.28
N ILE A 122 0.33 17.80 17.37
CA ILE A 122 -1.10 17.79 17.63
C ILE A 122 -1.35 17.21 19.02
N PRO A 123 -1.99 17.96 19.93
CA PRO A 123 -2.24 17.50 21.31
C PRO A 123 -3.31 16.41 21.41
N THR A 124 -4.05 16.14 20.35
CA THR A 124 -5.12 15.13 20.29
C THR A 124 -4.53 13.77 19.96
N ARG A 125 -5.07 12.69 20.54
CA ARG A 125 -4.65 11.33 20.23
C ARG A 125 -5.10 10.95 18.82
N ILE A 126 -4.18 11.00 17.87
CA ILE A 126 -4.40 10.65 16.48
C ILE A 126 -3.69 9.33 16.19
N GLU A 127 -4.40 8.42 15.56
CA GLU A 127 -3.88 7.21 14.97
C GLU A 127 -3.91 7.34 13.45
N PHE A 128 -2.86 6.85 12.82
CA PHE A 128 -2.66 6.93 11.39
C PHE A 128 -2.46 5.51 10.84
N ILE A 129 -3.22 5.17 9.81
CA ILE A 129 -3.09 3.92 9.07
C ILE A 129 -2.56 4.29 7.68
N GLY A 130 -1.31 3.93 7.40
CA GLY A 130 -0.62 4.29 6.16
C GLY A 130 -0.93 3.37 4.98
N SER A 131 -0.31 3.66 3.84
CA SER A 131 -0.56 2.96 2.57
C SER A 131 -0.13 1.49 2.61
N GLU A 132 0.93 1.15 3.34
CA GLU A 132 1.42 -0.23 3.50
C GLU A 132 0.39 -1.09 4.23
N GLU A 133 -0.01 -0.66 5.42
CA GLU A 133 -1.03 -1.34 6.23
C GLU A 133 -2.39 -1.42 5.51
N LEU A 134 -2.77 -0.35 4.79
CA LEU A 134 -3.95 -0.34 3.92
C LEU A 134 -3.86 -1.38 2.81
N GLY A 135 -2.68 -1.58 2.23
CA GLY A 135 -2.43 -2.58 1.19
C GLY A 135 -2.58 -4.00 1.73
N GLU A 136 -1.96 -4.31 2.86
CA GLU A 136 -2.04 -5.62 3.49
C GLU A 136 -3.47 -5.97 3.91
N LYS A 137 -4.11 -5.10 4.67
CA LYS A 137 -5.48 -5.31 5.18
C LYS A 137 -6.55 -5.24 4.08
N GLY A 138 -6.33 -4.37 3.08
CA GLY A 138 -7.19 -4.28 1.91
C GLY A 138 -7.19 -5.56 1.06
N ASN A 139 -6.08 -6.29 1.04
CA ASN A 139 -6.00 -7.60 0.39
C ASN A 139 -6.77 -8.69 1.16
N MET A 140 -6.83 -8.60 2.49
CA MET A 140 -7.58 -9.57 3.31
C MET A 140 -9.10 -9.39 3.15
N LYS A 141 -9.57 -8.15 3.04
CA LYS A 141 -11.00 -7.86 2.85
C LYS A 141 -11.20 -6.65 1.92
N PRO A 142 -11.14 -6.88 0.62
CA PRO A 142 -11.15 -5.81 -0.38
C PRO A 142 -12.48 -5.09 -0.53
N GLY A 143 -13.56 -5.66 -0.01
CA GLY A 143 -14.91 -5.14 -0.16
C GLY A 143 -15.27 -4.01 0.80
N ASP A 144 -14.64 -3.90 1.98
CA ASP A 144 -15.01 -2.91 3.00
C ASP A 144 -13.90 -2.60 4.02
N ILE A 145 -14.01 -1.45 4.71
CA ILE A 145 -13.01 -0.97 5.67
C ILE A 145 -13.15 -1.51 7.09
N ARG A 146 -14.12 -2.39 7.38
CA ARG A 146 -14.38 -2.85 8.77
C ARG A 146 -13.18 -3.50 9.41
N MET A 147 -12.49 -4.37 8.69
CA MET A 147 -11.32 -5.07 9.21
C MET A 147 -10.19 -4.10 9.55
N LEU A 148 -9.96 -3.15 8.67
CA LEU A 148 -8.96 -2.11 8.84
C LEU A 148 -9.20 -1.28 10.11
N LEU A 149 -10.44 -0.93 10.40
CA LEU A 149 -10.80 -0.15 11.60
C LEU A 149 -10.85 -1.01 12.87
N ALA A 150 -11.18 -2.30 12.76
CA ALA A 150 -11.30 -3.21 13.89
C ALA A 150 -9.96 -3.50 14.58
N GLU A 151 -8.85 -3.35 13.87
CA GLU A 151 -7.51 -3.59 14.42
C GLU A 151 -6.93 -2.35 15.11
N SER A 152 -7.54 -1.18 14.92
CA SER A 152 -7.12 0.06 15.58
C SER A 152 -7.45 0.02 17.07
N THR A 153 -6.48 0.33 17.92
CA THR A 153 -6.64 0.31 19.39
C THR A 153 -7.79 1.20 19.86
N GLY A 154 -8.73 0.64 20.64
CA GLY A 154 -9.89 1.38 21.18
C GLY A 154 -10.98 1.68 20.16
N ILE A 155 -10.93 1.05 18.99
CA ILE A 155 -12.03 1.00 18.04
C ILE A 155 -12.61 -0.41 18.03
N HIS A 156 -13.91 -0.50 18.13
CA HIS A 156 -14.64 -1.74 17.99
C HIS A 156 -15.65 -1.64 16.85
N VAL A 157 -15.57 -2.56 15.91
CA VAL A 157 -16.60 -2.74 14.89
C VAL A 157 -17.57 -3.83 15.38
N GLN A 158 -18.74 -3.41 15.83
CA GLN A 158 -19.77 -4.29 16.33
C GLN A 158 -20.76 -4.63 15.22
N THR A 159 -20.97 -5.92 14.95
CA THR A 159 -22.09 -6.36 14.11
C THR A 159 -23.40 -6.11 14.84
N THR A 160 -24.30 -5.34 14.24
CA THR A 160 -25.60 -4.97 14.82
C THR A 160 -26.73 -5.86 14.34
N SER A 161 -26.56 -6.53 13.19
CA SER A 161 -27.46 -7.58 12.71
C SER A 161 -26.63 -8.77 12.20
N PRO A 162 -26.84 -9.96 12.73
CA PRO A 162 -26.15 -11.16 12.25
C PRO A 162 -26.59 -11.58 10.84
N THR A 163 -27.82 -11.25 10.45
CA THR A 163 -28.41 -11.69 9.18
C THR A 163 -28.07 -10.82 8.01
N SER A 164 -28.05 -9.49 8.18
CA SER A 164 -27.66 -8.52 7.14
C SER A 164 -26.18 -8.12 7.24
N ALA A 165 -25.49 -8.55 8.29
CA ALA A 165 -24.11 -8.19 8.62
C ALA A 165 -23.88 -6.67 8.81
N ASN A 166 -24.96 -5.92 9.16
CA ASN A 166 -24.84 -4.52 9.52
C ASN A 166 -23.84 -4.34 10.67
N ALA A 167 -23.09 -3.28 10.65
CA ALA A 167 -22.07 -2.99 11.63
C ALA A 167 -22.06 -1.53 12.08
N SER A 168 -21.60 -1.29 13.29
CA SER A 168 -21.41 0.05 13.87
C SER A 168 -20.02 0.17 14.43
N ILE A 169 -19.39 1.32 14.25
CA ILE A 169 -18.12 1.67 14.90
C ILE A 169 -18.41 2.17 16.32
N ARG A 170 -17.62 1.69 17.27
CA ARG A 170 -17.55 2.24 18.62
C ARG A 170 -16.13 2.72 18.89
N ILE A 171 -15.97 3.99 19.20
CA ILE A 171 -14.68 4.56 19.63
C ILE A 171 -14.76 4.75 21.14
N GLN A 172 -13.80 4.16 21.88
CA GLN A 172 -13.75 4.21 23.35
C GLN A 172 -15.07 3.81 24.04
N GLY A 173 -15.80 2.84 23.42
CA GLY A 173 -17.07 2.31 23.94
C GLY A 173 -18.30 3.16 23.59
N LEU A 174 -18.15 4.37 23.05
CA LEU A 174 -19.27 5.22 22.68
C LEU A 174 -19.94 4.73 21.39
N ASP A 175 -21.26 4.92 21.31
CA ASP A 175 -22.08 4.50 20.17
C ASP A 175 -21.64 5.18 18.86
N GLY A 176 -21.77 4.47 17.73
CA GLY A 176 -21.36 4.96 16.42
C GLY A 176 -22.01 6.25 15.96
N ARG A 177 -23.21 6.61 16.49
CA ARG A 177 -23.86 7.91 16.22
C ARG A 177 -23.02 9.12 16.66
N TYR A 178 -22.07 8.90 17.57
CA TYR A 178 -21.14 9.93 18.07
C TYR A 178 -19.79 9.93 17.35
N THR A 179 -19.65 9.10 16.30
CA THR A 179 -18.46 9.03 15.45
C THR A 179 -18.75 9.60 14.09
N GLN A 180 -18.00 10.63 13.69
CA GLN A 180 -18.10 11.21 12.35
C GLN A 180 -17.13 10.50 11.40
N ILE A 181 -17.65 10.07 10.23
CA ILE A 181 -16.81 9.59 9.14
C ILE A 181 -16.74 10.64 8.03
N LEU A 182 -15.51 10.96 7.62
CA LEU A 182 -15.23 11.87 6.52
C LEU A 182 -14.58 11.10 5.37
N LYS A 183 -14.75 11.58 4.16
CA LYS A 183 -13.93 11.24 3.00
C LYS A 183 -13.35 12.52 2.42
N ASP A 184 -12.01 12.59 2.36
CA ASP A 184 -11.28 13.80 1.93
C ASP A 184 -11.68 15.07 2.68
N GLY A 185 -11.97 14.95 3.99
CA GLY A 185 -12.39 16.06 4.85
C GLY A 185 -13.87 16.46 4.76
N PHE A 186 -14.67 15.80 3.94
CA PHE A 186 -16.11 16.03 3.81
C PHE A 186 -16.90 14.93 4.50
N PRO A 187 -17.94 15.26 5.28
CA PRO A 187 -18.79 14.26 5.90
C PRO A 187 -19.43 13.36 4.83
N ILE A 188 -19.32 12.05 5.04
CA ILE A 188 -20.15 11.09 4.34
C ILE A 188 -21.56 11.21 4.92
N TYR A 189 -22.56 10.64 4.27
CA TYR A 189 -23.96 10.73 4.71
C TYR A 189 -24.13 10.35 6.20
N SER A 190 -25.12 10.94 6.85
CA SER A 190 -25.45 10.67 8.25
C SER A 190 -25.78 9.19 8.45
N GLY A 191 -25.10 8.55 9.41
CA GLY A 191 -25.23 7.11 9.63
C GLY A 191 -24.14 6.26 8.98
N ALA A 192 -23.16 6.85 8.28
CA ALA A 192 -22.04 6.09 7.71
C ALA A 192 -21.21 5.34 8.77
N SER A 193 -21.20 5.80 10.01
CA SER A 193 -20.54 5.13 11.15
C SER A 193 -21.36 3.96 11.72
N SER A 194 -22.57 3.75 11.26
CA SER A 194 -23.48 2.69 11.68
C SER A 194 -24.24 2.11 10.49
N GLY A 195 -24.82 0.91 10.68
CA GLY A 195 -25.55 0.24 9.62
C GLY A 195 -24.67 -0.21 8.46
N LEU A 196 -25.10 0.00 7.23
CA LEU A 196 -24.41 -0.45 6.02
C LEU A 196 -23.24 0.44 5.59
N GLY A 197 -23.14 1.68 6.09
CA GLY A 197 -22.16 2.65 5.60
C GLY A 197 -20.72 2.13 5.60
N LEU A 198 -20.30 1.47 6.66
CA LEU A 198 -18.97 0.87 6.76
C LEU A 198 -18.71 -0.26 5.77
N LEU A 199 -19.75 -1.00 5.43
CA LEU A 199 -19.68 -2.10 4.49
C LEU A 199 -19.51 -1.64 3.05
N GLN A 200 -19.84 -0.38 2.76
CA GLN A 200 -19.91 0.17 1.40
C GLN A 200 -18.66 0.95 1.00
N ILE A 201 -17.66 1.04 1.87
CA ILE A 201 -16.43 1.78 1.61
C ILE A 201 -15.28 0.80 1.37
N PRO A 202 -14.85 0.60 0.13
CA PRO A 202 -13.68 -0.22 -0.19
C PRO A 202 -12.37 0.53 0.11
N PRO A 203 -11.30 -0.18 0.54
CA PRO A 203 -10.04 0.46 0.94
C PRO A 203 -9.10 0.79 -0.21
N LEU A 204 -9.27 0.22 -1.42
CA LEU A 204 -8.27 0.26 -2.49
C LEU A 204 -8.00 1.66 -3.07
N ASP A 205 -8.97 2.58 -2.98
CA ASP A 205 -8.82 3.98 -3.41
C ASP A 205 -8.27 4.90 -2.31
N LEU A 206 -7.98 4.35 -1.12
CA LEU A 206 -7.47 5.13 0.00
C LEU A 206 -5.93 5.20 -0.02
N LYS A 207 -5.39 6.38 0.32
CA LYS A 207 -3.97 6.61 0.60
C LYS A 207 -3.69 6.37 2.08
N GLN A 208 -4.56 6.89 2.95
CA GLN A 208 -4.42 6.80 4.40
C GLN A 208 -5.75 6.91 5.11
N VAL A 209 -5.80 6.47 6.36
CA VAL A 209 -6.92 6.68 7.27
C VAL A 209 -6.41 7.37 8.52
N GLU A 210 -7.05 8.47 8.89
CA GLU A 210 -6.77 9.23 10.10
C GLU A 210 -7.89 8.99 11.11
N VAL A 211 -7.56 8.60 12.32
CA VAL A 211 -8.51 8.39 13.39
C VAL A 211 -8.19 9.30 14.55
N ILE A 212 -9.10 10.20 14.89
CA ILE A 212 -9.04 11.02 16.08
C ILE A 212 -9.92 10.38 17.15
N LYS A 213 -9.33 10.03 18.30
CA LYS A 213 -10.04 9.41 19.41
C LYS A 213 -10.35 10.46 20.49
N GLY A 214 -11.62 10.60 20.78
CA GLY A 214 -12.13 11.63 21.71
C GLY A 214 -12.77 12.80 21.00
N SER A 215 -13.21 13.79 21.78
CA SER A 215 -13.91 14.96 21.23
C SER A 215 -12.99 15.74 20.30
N THR A 216 -13.42 15.88 19.07
CA THR A 216 -12.77 16.72 18.07
C THR A 216 -13.27 18.15 18.16
N SER A 217 -12.63 19.04 17.42
CA SER A 217 -13.01 20.43 17.41
C SER A 217 -14.48 20.66 17.01
N THR A 218 -15.01 21.81 17.41
CA THR A 218 -16.35 22.31 17.03
C THR A 218 -16.61 22.34 15.50
N LEU A 219 -15.55 22.20 14.70
CA LEU A 219 -15.64 22.16 13.21
C LEU A 219 -16.48 21.01 12.66
N TYR A 220 -16.64 19.92 13.41
CA TYR A 220 -17.34 18.72 12.98
C TYR A 220 -18.67 18.50 13.72
N GLY A 221 -19.04 19.44 14.61
CA GLY A 221 -20.32 19.41 15.34
C GLY A 221 -20.44 18.30 16.37
N GLY A 222 -21.64 18.11 16.89
CA GLY A 222 -21.95 17.12 17.94
C GLY A 222 -21.85 15.66 17.52
N GLY A 223 -21.73 15.37 16.22
CA GLY A 223 -21.55 14.00 15.71
C GLY A 223 -20.16 13.43 15.93
N ALA A 224 -19.18 14.23 16.34
CA ALA A 224 -17.80 13.81 16.53
C ALA A 224 -17.35 13.82 18.01
N ILE A 225 -18.26 13.47 18.92
CA ILE A 225 -17.97 13.43 20.38
C ILE A 225 -17.08 12.24 20.75
N ALA A 226 -17.33 11.08 20.15
CA ALA A 226 -16.54 9.87 20.36
C ALA A 226 -15.22 9.92 19.59
N GLY A 227 -15.26 10.53 18.43
CA GLY A 227 -14.11 10.64 17.55
C GLY A 227 -14.48 10.88 16.10
N LEU A 228 -13.45 10.90 15.27
CA LEU A 228 -13.56 11.16 13.83
C LEU A 228 -12.66 10.19 13.08
N VAL A 229 -13.19 9.62 12.00
CA VAL A 229 -12.45 8.81 11.03
C VAL A 229 -12.43 9.56 9.70
N ASN A 230 -11.26 9.94 9.21
CA ASN A 230 -11.09 10.61 7.93
C ASN A 230 -10.38 9.70 6.94
N LEU A 231 -11.07 9.37 5.86
CA LEU A 231 -10.61 8.51 4.79
C LEU A 231 -10.00 9.38 3.69
N ILE A 232 -8.70 9.33 3.53
CA ILE A 232 -7.99 10.13 2.53
C ILE A 232 -7.79 9.30 1.29
N SER A 233 -8.34 9.78 0.18
CA SER A 233 -8.20 9.13 -1.12
C SER A 233 -6.82 9.35 -1.74
N LYS A 234 -6.40 8.40 -2.59
CA LYS A 234 -5.20 8.56 -3.42
C LYS A 234 -5.33 9.76 -4.35
N THR A 235 -4.21 10.44 -4.56
CA THR A 235 -4.07 11.52 -5.54
C THR A 235 -3.21 11.04 -6.71
N PRO A 236 -3.43 11.55 -7.94
CA PRO A 236 -2.66 11.12 -9.09
C PRO A 236 -1.23 11.63 -9.01
N THR A 237 -0.27 10.77 -9.35
CA THR A 237 1.16 11.07 -9.51
C THR A 237 1.54 11.14 -10.99
N GLU A 238 2.75 11.59 -11.32
CA GLU A 238 3.25 11.60 -12.70
C GLU A 238 3.40 10.19 -13.25
N GLU A 239 3.78 9.25 -12.40
CA GLU A 239 3.78 7.83 -12.71
C GLU A 239 2.35 7.29 -12.72
N ARG A 240 2.07 6.41 -13.67
CA ARG A 240 0.77 5.75 -13.78
C ARG A 240 0.60 4.72 -12.67
N ASP A 241 -0.37 4.91 -11.78
CA ASP A 241 -0.81 3.89 -10.80
C ASP A 241 -2.01 3.13 -11.38
N LEU A 242 -1.80 1.86 -11.73
CA LEU A 242 -2.84 0.96 -12.23
C LEU A 242 -2.85 -0.30 -11.38
N ARG A 243 -3.95 -0.53 -10.67
CA ARG A 243 -4.11 -1.68 -9.77
C ARG A 243 -5.38 -2.43 -10.08
N PHE A 244 -5.27 -3.75 -10.13
CA PHE A 244 -6.41 -4.66 -10.19
C PHE A 244 -6.33 -5.61 -9.01
N HIS A 245 -7.49 -5.87 -8.41
CA HIS A 245 -7.61 -6.82 -7.33
C HIS A 245 -8.79 -7.73 -7.59
N LEU A 246 -8.54 -9.05 -7.58
CA LEU A 246 -9.53 -10.09 -7.75
C LEU A 246 -9.49 -10.99 -6.52
N ASN A 247 -10.61 -11.16 -5.85
CA ASN A 247 -10.74 -12.04 -4.70
C ASN A 247 -11.96 -12.93 -4.83
N GLY A 248 -11.79 -14.22 -4.58
CA GLY A 248 -12.87 -15.20 -4.51
C GLY A 248 -12.88 -15.90 -3.17
N THR A 249 -14.06 -16.11 -2.60
CA THR A 249 -14.21 -16.79 -1.30
C THR A 249 -14.93 -18.12 -1.44
N SER A 250 -14.62 -19.07 -0.55
CA SER A 250 -15.30 -20.38 -0.49
C SER A 250 -16.81 -20.25 -0.18
N GLY A 251 -17.24 -19.13 0.40
CA GLY A 251 -18.65 -18.80 0.65
C GLY A 251 -19.41 -18.29 -0.56
N GLY A 252 -18.80 -18.29 -1.78
CA GLY A 252 -19.43 -17.83 -3.01
C GLY A 252 -19.33 -16.31 -3.23
N GLY A 253 -18.39 -15.65 -2.53
CA GLY A 253 -18.10 -14.25 -2.75
C GLY A 253 -17.12 -14.02 -3.90
N LEU A 254 -17.29 -12.89 -4.60
CA LEU A 254 -16.39 -12.41 -5.64
C LEU A 254 -16.25 -10.90 -5.53
N ASP A 255 -15.01 -10.43 -5.43
CA ASP A 255 -14.65 -9.02 -5.43
C ASP A 255 -13.75 -8.72 -6.63
N ILE A 256 -14.14 -7.76 -7.45
CA ILE A 256 -13.38 -7.25 -8.59
C ILE A 256 -13.21 -5.76 -8.36
N ASN A 257 -11.97 -5.31 -8.18
CA ASN A 257 -11.66 -3.91 -7.93
C ASN A 257 -10.60 -3.44 -8.90
N GLY A 258 -10.72 -2.20 -9.36
CA GLY A 258 -9.76 -1.53 -10.21
C GLY A 258 -9.52 -0.09 -9.77
N PHE A 259 -8.27 0.32 -9.78
CA PHE A 259 -7.86 1.69 -9.54
C PHE A 259 -6.93 2.14 -10.66
N TYR A 260 -7.17 3.34 -11.14
CA TYR A 260 -6.30 4.05 -12.06
C TYR A 260 -6.03 5.46 -11.55
N GLY A 261 -4.78 5.90 -11.58
CA GLY A 261 -4.37 7.25 -11.25
C GLY A 261 -3.22 7.72 -12.13
N GLN A 262 -3.33 8.93 -12.69
CA GLN A 262 -2.23 9.57 -13.43
C GLN A 262 -2.41 11.09 -13.50
N LYS A 263 -1.29 11.81 -13.38
CA LYS A 263 -1.18 13.26 -13.57
C LYS A 263 -0.55 13.56 -14.94
N PHE A 264 -1.17 14.46 -15.69
CA PHE A 264 -0.72 14.92 -17.00
C PHE A 264 -0.49 16.43 -16.92
N LYS A 265 0.75 16.85 -16.66
CA LYS A 265 1.09 18.28 -16.53
C LYS A 265 0.15 19.02 -15.55
N LYS A 266 -0.87 19.73 -16.07
CA LYS A 266 -1.81 20.54 -15.29
C LYS A 266 -3.11 19.83 -14.93
N ILE A 267 -3.32 18.62 -15.40
CA ILE A 267 -4.54 17.83 -15.14
C ILE A 267 -4.14 16.48 -14.61
N GLY A 268 -4.90 15.97 -13.66
CA GLY A 268 -4.76 14.60 -13.17
C GLY A 268 -6.12 13.96 -12.99
N THR A 269 -6.16 12.64 -12.98
CA THR A 269 -7.39 11.89 -12.72
C THR A 269 -7.11 10.68 -11.87
N THR A 270 -8.07 10.32 -11.02
CA THR A 270 -8.15 9.00 -10.42
C THR A 270 -9.52 8.41 -10.70
N ILE A 271 -9.58 7.12 -10.96
CA ILE A 271 -10.81 6.39 -11.16
C ILE A 271 -10.72 5.09 -10.35
N PHE A 272 -11.65 4.92 -9.43
CA PHE A 272 -11.85 3.65 -8.75
C PHE A 272 -13.17 3.06 -9.17
N ALA A 273 -13.16 1.77 -9.52
CA ALA A 273 -14.36 1.00 -9.83
C ALA A 273 -14.30 -0.34 -9.11
N SER A 274 -15.43 -0.78 -8.58
CA SER A 274 -15.53 -2.03 -7.83
C SER A 274 -16.86 -2.71 -8.08
N HIS A 275 -16.81 -4.03 -8.26
CA HIS A 275 -17.98 -4.91 -8.24
C HIS A 275 -17.74 -6.00 -7.20
N ASN A 276 -18.60 -6.03 -6.20
CA ASN A 276 -18.54 -7.00 -5.11
C ASN A 276 -19.87 -7.73 -5.03
N ARG A 277 -19.83 -9.05 -4.97
CA ARG A 277 -21.03 -9.88 -4.81
C ARG A 277 -20.77 -11.05 -3.87
N ASN A 278 -21.81 -11.51 -3.19
CA ASN A 278 -21.78 -12.72 -2.39
C ASN A 278 -23.12 -13.43 -2.46
N GLY A 279 -23.13 -14.77 -2.47
CA GLY A 279 -24.30 -15.57 -2.21
C GLY A 279 -24.64 -15.58 -0.72
N ALA A 280 -25.89 -15.84 -0.35
CA ALA A 280 -26.22 -16.06 1.06
C ALA A 280 -25.49 -17.30 1.57
N TYR A 281 -24.83 -17.19 2.71
CA TYR A 281 -24.03 -18.27 3.30
C TYR A 281 -24.39 -18.50 4.76
N ASP A 282 -24.72 -19.75 5.09
CA ASP A 282 -25.07 -20.24 6.43
C ASP A 282 -24.07 -21.35 6.84
N PRO A 283 -22.90 -20.98 7.40
CA PRO A 283 -21.87 -21.95 7.80
C PRO A 283 -22.29 -22.81 9.00
N ALA A 284 -23.14 -22.26 9.86
CA ALA A 284 -23.62 -22.93 11.06
C ALA A 284 -24.79 -23.89 10.81
N LYS A 285 -25.38 -23.86 9.60
CA LYS A 285 -26.55 -24.64 9.19
C LYS A 285 -27.75 -24.46 10.12
N ILE A 286 -27.96 -23.24 10.60
CA ILE A 286 -29.07 -22.88 11.51
C ILE A 286 -30.30 -22.35 10.75
N GLY A 287 -30.24 -22.29 9.41
CA GLY A 287 -31.32 -21.80 8.56
C GLY A 287 -31.34 -20.31 8.34
N PHE A 288 -30.37 -19.56 8.92
CA PHE A 288 -30.23 -18.10 8.74
C PHE A 288 -28.89 -17.73 8.12
N SER A 289 -28.88 -16.71 7.27
CA SER A 289 -27.66 -16.22 6.66
C SER A 289 -26.75 -15.54 7.69
N ALA A 290 -25.51 -16.04 7.84
CA ALA A 290 -24.43 -15.33 8.54
C ALA A 290 -23.75 -14.31 7.61
N ILE A 291 -23.75 -14.60 6.29
CA ILE A 291 -23.35 -13.67 5.24
C ILE A 291 -24.56 -13.50 4.32
N PRO A 292 -25.08 -12.27 4.15
CA PRO A 292 -26.21 -12.02 3.28
C PRO A 292 -25.88 -12.19 1.80
N LYS A 293 -26.87 -12.44 0.97
CA LYS A 293 -26.74 -12.23 -0.47
C LYS A 293 -26.65 -10.74 -0.72
N PHE A 294 -25.61 -10.31 -1.44
CA PHE A 294 -25.51 -8.91 -1.88
C PHE A 294 -24.82 -8.79 -3.22
N GLU A 295 -25.09 -7.69 -3.88
CA GLU A 295 -24.39 -7.21 -5.07
C GLU A 295 -24.20 -5.71 -4.94
N ARG A 296 -22.97 -5.25 -5.14
CA ARG A 296 -22.57 -3.86 -4.97
C ARG A 296 -21.67 -3.39 -6.09
N PHE A 297 -21.96 -2.20 -6.61
CA PHE A 297 -21.14 -1.45 -7.55
C PHE A 297 -20.70 -0.14 -6.90
N VAL A 298 -19.42 0.18 -7.02
CA VAL A 298 -18.84 1.44 -6.57
C VAL A 298 -18.12 2.08 -7.73
N LEU A 299 -18.30 3.39 -7.93
CA LEU A 299 -17.57 4.16 -8.92
C LEU A 299 -17.21 5.54 -8.34
N ASN A 300 -15.91 5.81 -8.24
CA ASN A 300 -15.37 7.04 -7.65
C ASN A 300 -14.39 7.72 -8.63
N PRO A 301 -14.87 8.44 -9.66
CA PRO A 301 -14.02 9.25 -10.52
C PRO A 301 -13.66 10.57 -9.85
N LYS A 302 -12.41 11.03 -10.01
CA LYS A 302 -11.95 12.36 -9.59
C LYS A 302 -11.11 13.01 -10.66
N LEU A 303 -11.29 14.29 -10.86
CA LEU A 303 -10.50 15.15 -11.73
C LEU A 303 -9.75 16.18 -10.88
N PHE A 304 -8.47 16.33 -11.14
CA PHE A 304 -7.60 17.30 -10.49
C PHE A 304 -7.10 18.31 -11.51
N VAL A 305 -7.17 19.59 -11.16
CA VAL A 305 -6.66 20.68 -11.97
C VAL A 305 -5.61 21.44 -11.15
N TYR A 306 -4.38 21.50 -11.65
CA TYR A 306 -3.24 22.14 -11.00
C TYR A 306 -2.99 23.49 -11.68
N PHE A 307 -3.31 24.59 -11.00
CA PHE A 307 -3.08 25.95 -11.52
C PHE A 307 -1.61 26.35 -11.37
N ASN A 308 -1.03 26.03 -10.22
CA ASN A 308 0.37 26.21 -9.85
C ASN A 308 0.71 25.25 -8.68
N ASP A 309 1.96 25.31 -8.18
CA ASP A 309 2.44 24.41 -7.11
C ASP A 309 1.69 24.58 -5.77
N LYS A 310 1.05 25.73 -5.56
CA LYS A 310 0.32 26.05 -4.33
C LYS A 310 -1.21 25.94 -4.47
N THR A 311 -1.72 25.89 -5.70
CA THR A 311 -3.17 25.96 -5.96
C THR A 311 -3.61 24.81 -6.84
N LYS A 312 -4.47 23.97 -6.29
CA LYS A 312 -5.13 22.89 -7.03
C LYS A 312 -6.63 22.88 -6.73
N MET A 313 -7.40 22.39 -7.67
CA MET A 313 -8.83 22.13 -7.53
C MET A 313 -9.09 20.67 -7.86
N ASN A 314 -10.01 20.05 -7.14
CA ASN A 314 -10.45 18.69 -7.44
C ASN A 314 -11.98 18.63 -7.51
N PHE A 315 -12.47 17.82 -8.45
CA PHE A 315 -13.86 17.46 -8.61
C PHE A 315 -13.97 15.95 -8.50
N GLY A 316 -14.88 15.45 -7.70
CA GLY A 316 -15.05 14.01 -7.54
C GLY A 316 -16.50 13.66 -7.23
N VAL A 317 -16.86 12.45 -7.64
CA VAL A 317 -18.14 11.84 -7.31
C VAL A 317 -17.86 10.49 -6.66
N ASN A 318 -18.54 10.21 -5.56
CA ASN A 318 -18.51 8.89 -4.94
C ASN A 318 -19.91 8.30 -5.06
N THR A 319 -20.03 7.19 -5.77
CA THR A 319 -21.30 6.50 -5.97
C THR A 319 -21.21 5.06 -5.48
N THR A 320 -22.27 4.60 -4.85
CA THR A 320 -22.42 3.21 -4.42
C THR A 320 -23.86 2.77 -4.69
N PHE A 321 -23.99 1.65 -5.38
CA PHE A 321 -25.27 0.98 -5.58
C PHE A 321 -25.18 -0.40 -4.96
N GLU A 322 -26.07 -0.72 -4.05
CA GLU A 322 -26.07 -2.02 -3.37
C GLU A 322 -27.50 -2.57 -3.22
N ASN A 323 -27.63 -3.84 -3.55
CA ASN A 323 -28.79 -4.66 -3.17
C ASN A 323 -28.31 -5.74 -2.21
N ARG A 324 -28.95 -5.81 -1.04
CA ARG A 324 -28.62 -6.77 0.02
C ARG A 324 -29.87 -7.43 0.56
N LEU A 325 -29.80 -8.76 0.73
CA LEU A 325 -30.88 -9.56 1.29
C LEU A 325 -30.28 -10.60 2.25
N GLY A 326 -30.62 -10.48 3.51
CA GLY A 326 -30.27 -11.44 4.57
C GLY A 326 -31.53 -12.00 5.22
N GLY A 327 -31.38 -13.01 6.06
CA GLY A 327 -32.47 -13.61 6.80
C GLY A 327 -32.58 -15.11 6.63
N ASP A 328 -33.81 -15.62 6.62
CA ASP A 328 -34.10 -17.04 6.45
C ASP A 328 -33.61 -17.54 5.08
N MET A 329 -32.88 -18.63 5.09
CA MET A 329 -32.28 -19.22 3.86
C MET A 329 -33.32 -19.76 2.89
N LEU A 330 -34.50 -20.19 3.37
CA LEU A 330 -35.59 -20.61 2.49
C LEU A 330 -36.23 -19.41 1.83
N TYR A 331 -36.46 -18.32 2.58
CA TYR A 331 -36.94 -17.06 2.01
C TYR A 331 -36.02 -16.52 0.92
N ILE A 332 -34.71 -16.45 1.20
CA ILE A 332 -33.72 -15.95 0.25
C ILE A 332 -33.67 -16.78 -1.04
N LYS A 333 -33.97 -18.09 -0.94
CA LYS A 333 -34.06 -19.00 -2.10
C LYS A 333 -35.41 -18.96 -2.82
N GLY A 334 -36.32 -18.09 -2.40
CA GLY A 334 -37.69 -17.99 -2.96
C GLY A 334 -38.59 -19.18 -2.59
N LYS A 335 -38.30 -19.87 -1.49
CA LYS A 335 -39.06 -21.02 -0.94
C LYS A 335 -39.63 -20.72 0.46
N GLY A 336 -39.76 -19.44 0.79
CA GLY A 336 -40.35 -19.00 2.07
C GLY A 336 -41.82 -19.42 2.20
N ASP A 337 -42.25 -19.67 3.44
CA ASP A 337 -43.61 -19.98 3.84
C ASP A 337 -43.99 -19.17 5.09
N ASN A 338 -45.16 -19.44 5.72
CA ASN A 338 -45.59 -18.70 6.89
C ASN A 338 -44.67 -18.81 8.12
N THR A 339 -43.77 -19.76 8.12
CA THR A 339 -42.80 -19.99 9.20
C THR A 339 -41.39 -19.53 8.83
N HIS A 340 -41.10 -19.41 7.53
CA HIS A 340 -39.80 -19.05 6.98
C HIS A 340 -39.91 -17.75 6.16
N GLN A 341 -40.23 -16.62 6.81
CA GLN A 341 -40.47 -15.35 6.17
C GLN A 341 -39.68 -14.18 6.73
N TYR A 342 -38.75 -14.43 7.66
CA TYR A 342 -37.89 -13.37 8.20
C TYR A 342 -36.83 -12.96 7.18
N PHE A 343 -36.74 -11.67 6.89
CA PHE A 343 -35.72 -11.11 6.01
C PHE A 343 -35.36 -9.68 6.41
N GLU A 344 -34.14 -9.29 6.05
CA GLU A 344 -33.65 -7.93 6.10
C GLU A 344 -33.17 -7.56 4.69
N GLU A 345 -33.83 -6.59 4.07
CA GLU A 345 -33.49 -6.08 2.74
C GLU A 345 -32.99 -4.64 2.83
N ASN A 346 -31.94 -4.33 2.05
CA ASN A 346 -31.49 -2.97 1.85
C ASN A 346 -31.17 -2.75 0.37
N LYS A 347 -31.65 -1.61 -0.15
CA LYS A 347 -31.37 -1.12 -1.52
C LYS A 347 -30.88 0.32 -1.41
N THR A 348 -29.69 0.61 -1.92
CA THR A 348 -29.10 1.94 -1.94
C THR A 348 -28.69 2.32 -3.36
#